data_af2be9716808b6c750a64ddac31da99f
#
_entry.id   af2be9716808b6c750a64ddac31da99f
#
_cell.length_a   1.000
_cell.length_b   1.000
_cell.length_c   1.000
_cell.angle_alpha   90.00
_cell.angle_beta   90.00
_cell.angle_gamma   90.00
#
_symmetry.space_group_name_H-M   'P 1'
#
loop_
_entity.id
_entity.type
_entity.pdbx_description
1 polymer ?
#
loop_
_entity_poly.entity_id
_entity_poly.type
_entity_poly.pdbx_seq_one_letter_code
_entity_poly.pdbx_strand_id
1 'polypeptide(L)'
;MAATPQEKIQKGFHPMLEGFRNAEFNNIESFKEQVDPSVAAIMIETIQGEGGIFPAENKFLQDLQQLCQDNDLLLIIDEVQCGIGRTGDFFAYQESSITPDAIGMAKGLGGGFPIGAIWINQAHEELFQPGSHGTTFGGNPLASVSGNAVIDTIFEDKLLEKVQKQSKQWHEKIHNLKTKYPNKIHEIRGKGYMVGISVDD
;
A
#
# COMPACT_ATOMS: atom_id res chain seq x y z
N MET A 1 12.82 -0.18 -6.92
CA MET A 1 13.78 -1.25 -6.49
C MET A 1 14.58 -0.83 -5.28
N ALA A 2 15.21 0.37 -5.26
CA ALA A 2 16.00 0.80 -4.10
C ALA A 2 15.21 0.83 -2.77
N ALA A 3 13.93 1.22 -2.80
CA ALA A 3 13.05 1.22 -1.63
C ALA A 3 12.57 -0.19 -1.18
N THR A 4 12.91 -1.25 -1.91
CA THR A 4 12.47 -2.63 -1.58
C THR A 4 13.65 -3.40 -0.99
N PRO A 5 13.65 -3.77 0.30
CA PRO A 5 14.78 -4.44 0.95
C PRO A 5 14.83 -5.95 0.66
N GLN A 6 14.58 -6.34 -0.59
CA GLN A 6 14.61 -7.73 -1.02
C GLN A 6 15.77 -7.95 -1.97
N GLU A 7 16.84 -8.58 -1.48
CA GLU A 7 18.05 -8.88 -2.26
C GLU A 7 17.76 -9.61 -3.58
N LYS A 8 16.78 -10.53 -3.56
CA LYS A 8 16.34 -11.26 -4.75
C LYS A 8 15.84 -10.33 -5.86
N ILE A 9 15.15 -9.24 -5.52
CA ILE A 9 14.62 -8.25 -6.47
C ILE A 9 15.74 -7.32 -6.95
N GLN A 10 16.68 -6.97 -6.08
CA GLN A 10 17.79 -6.06 -6.39
C GLN A 10 18.93 -6.73 -7.20
N LYS A 11 18.99 -8.06 -7.17
CA LYS A 11 20.04 -8.82 -7.85
C LYS A 11 20.08 -8.52 -9.34
N GLY A 12 21.25 -8.09 -9.83
CA GLY A 12 21.48 -7.74 -11.23
C GLY A 12 21.19 -6.28 -11.60
N PHE A 13 20.74 -5.46 -10.63
CA PHE A 13 20.44 -4.03 -10.83
C PHE A 13 21.36 -3.09 -10.05
N HIS A 14 22.40 -3.62 -9.40
CA HIS A 14 23.38 -2.80 -8.69
C HIS A 14 24.26 -1.97 -9.64
N PRO A 15 24.72 -0.77 -9.21
CA PRO A 15 24.47 -0.16 -7.91
C PRO A 15 23.03 0.36 -7.75
N MET A 16 22.44 0.20 -6.56
CA MET A 16 21.14 0.79 -6.24
C MET A 16 21.29 2.30 -6.01
N LEU A 17 20.18 3.01 -6.24
CA LEU A 17 20.09 4.40 -5.87
C LEU A 17 20.28 4.55 -4.36
N GLU A 18 21.19 5.44 -3.95
CA GLU A 18 21.43 5.76 -2.54
C GLU A 18 20.31 6.62 -1.96
N GLY A 19 20.28 6.75 -0.62
CA GLY A 19 19.30 7.58 0.10
C GLY A 19 18.08 6.81 0.62
N PHE A 20 18.05 5.48 0.45
CA PHE A 20 17.01 4.63 1.04
C PHE A 20 17.55 3.92 2.29
N ARG A 21 16.75 3.97 3.36
CA ARG A 21 16.96 3.24 4.61
C ARG A 21 15.77 2.32 4.84
N ASN A 22 16.01 1.21 5.51
CA ASN A 22 14.96 0.24 5.81
C ASN A 22 14.77 0.14 7.32
N ALA A 23 13.51 0.02 7.74
CA ALA A 23 13.12 -0.18 9.12
C ALA A 23 12.21 -1.41 9.25
N GLU A 24 12.13 -1.98 10.44
CA GLU A 24 11.30 -3.14 10.72
C GLU A 24 9.81 -2.76 10.73
N PHE A 25 9.00 -3.48 9.97
CA PHE A 25 7.58 -3.25 9.85
C PHE A 25 6.85 -3.52 11.18
N ASN A 26 5.87 -2.67 11.53
CA ASN A 26 5.17 -2.66 12.82
C ASN A 26 6.07 -2.40 14.05
N ASN A 27 7.25 -1.84 13.85
CA ASN A 27 8.17 -1.46 14.93
C ASN A 27 8.55 0.02 14.82
N ILE A 28 7.84 0.89 15.54
CA ILE A 28 8.04 2.34 15.47
C ILE A 28 9.44 2.78 15.94
N GLU A 29 10.05 2.06 16.88
CA GLU A 29 11.39 2.40 17.38
C GLU A 29 12.43 2.19 16.27
N SER A 30 12.28 1.12 15.45
CA SER A 30 13.14 0.91 14.29
C SER A 30 13.06 2.06 13.29
N PHE A 31 11.90 2.69 13.10
CA PHE A 31 11.76 3.89 12.26
C PHE A 31 12.41 5.11 12.88
N LYS A 32 12.23 5.34 14.19
CA LYS A 32 12.87 6.46 14.91
C LYS A 32 14.40 6.42 14.80
N GLU A 33 14.99 5.23 14.86
CA GLU A 33 16.44 5.04 14.72
C GLU A 33 16.98 5.43 13.33
N GLN A 34 16.12 5.43 12.30
CA GLN A 34 16.51 5.81 10.94
C GLN A 34 16.36 7.31 10.67
N VAL A 35 15.66 8.06 11.53
CA VAL A 35 15.37 9.48 11.30
C VAL A 35 16.57 10.33 11.71
N ASP A 36 17.05 11.15 10.77
CA ASP A 36 18.02 12.22 11.00
C ASP A 36 17.73 13.38 10.01
N PRO A 37 18.42 14.52 10.07
CA PRO A 37 18.16 15.68 9.22
C PRO A 37 18.31 15.43 7.69
N SER A 38 18.81 14.29 7.26
CA SER A 38 18.91 13.92 5.84
C SER A 38 17.67 13.17 5.33
N VAL A 39 16.77 12.74 6.21
CA VAL A 39 15.53 12.03 5.86
C VAL A 39 14.47 13.05 5.45
N ALA A 40 13.82 12.84 4.31
CA ALA A 40 12.77 13.71 3.81
C ALA A 40 11.36 13.08 3.88
N ALA A 41 11.28 11.75 3.90
CA ALA A 41 10.00 11.06 3.86
C ALA A 41 10.08 9.66 4.46
N ILE A 42 8.93 9.16 4.94
CA ILE A 42 8.69 7.75 5.24
C ILE A 42 7.71 7.21 4.19
N MET A 43 8.07 6.10 3.54
CA MET A 43 7.21 5.41 2.59
C MET A 43 6.87 4.01 3.10
N ILE A 44 5.57 3.65 3.08
CA ILE A 44 5.10 2.39 3.63
C ILE A 44 3.87 1.86 2.89
N GLU A 45 3.76 0.53 2.77
CA GLU A 45 2.52 -0.15 2.41
C GLU A 45 1.64 -0.31 3.67
N THR A 46 0.34 -0.02 3.58
CA THR A 46 -0.62 -0.29 4.67
C THR A 46 -0.79 -1.79 4.92
N ILE A 47 -0.65 -2.59 3.88
CA ILE A 47 -0.55 -4.05 3.94
C ILE A 47 0.59 -4.44 3.01
N GLN A 48 1.67 -5.00 3.55
CA GLN A 48 2.76 -5.50 2.72
C GLN A 48 2.25 -6.60 1.79
N GLY A 49 2.36 -6.39 0.48
CA GLY A 49 1.90 -7.32 -0.53
C GLY A 49 2.89 -8.47 -0.74
N GLU A 50 3.97 -8.19 -1.42
CA GLU A 50 5.01 -9.17 -1.75
C GLU A 50 5.79 -9.69 -0.52
N GLY A 51 5.70 -8.99 0.60
CA GLY A 51 6.28 -9.39 1.87
C GLY A 51 5.54 -10.55 2.56
N GLY A 52 4.34 -10.95 2.09
CA GLY A 52 3.57 -12.07 2.65
C GLY A 52 2.24 -11.69 3.28
N ILE A 53 1.63 -10.60 2.85
CA ILE A 53 0.34 -10.08 3.32
C ILE A 53 0.36 -9.78 4.82
N PHE A 54 1.23 -8.87 5.22
CA PHE A 54 1.32 -8.39 6.60
C PHE A 54 0.62 -7.03 6.73
N PRO A 55 -0.53 -6.94 7.45
CA PRO A 55 -1.16 -5.66 7.74
C PRO A 55 -0.35 -4.84 8.74
N ALA A 56 -0.30 -3.52 8.51
CA ALA A 56 0.15 -2.59 9.51
C ALA A 56 -0.90 -2.46 10.62
N GLU A 57 -0.45 -2.35 11.86
CA GLU A 57 -1.31 -2.01 12.98
C GLU A 57 -1.74 -0.55 12.89
N ASN A 58 -3.02 -0.26 13.19
CA ASN A 58 -3.52 1.12 13.14
C ASN A 58 -2.72 2.07 14.03
N LYS A 59 -2.35 1.60 15.24
CA LYS A 59 -1.52 2.38 16.18
C LYS A 59 -0.15 2.68 15.59
N PHE A 60 0.49 1.72 14.93
CA PHE A 60 1.78 1.92 14.29
C PHE A 60 1.71 2.97 13.17
N LEU A 61 0.66 2.94 12.33
CA LEU A 61 0.46 3.95 11.28
C LEU A 61 0.24 5.36 11.87
N GLN A 62 -0.51 5.46 12.98
CA GLN A 62 -0.70 6.71 13.70
C GLN A 62 0.61 7.23 14.30
N ASP A 63 1.42 6.34 14.88
CA ASP A 63 2.73 6.70 15.42
C ASP A 63 3.71 7.12 14.32
N LEU A 64 3.65 6.50 13.13
CA LEU A 64 4.43 6.94 11.96
C LEU A 64 4.00 8.35 11.51
N GLN A 65 2.70 8.62 11.43
CA GLN A 65 2.23 9.97 11.12
C GLN A 65 2.73 10.99 12.13
N GLN A 66 2.67 10.68 13.43
CA GLN A 66 3.19 11.58 14.47
C GLN A 66 4.69 11.78 14.33
N LEU A 67 5.46 10.70 14.05
CA LEU A 67 6.90 10.79 13.80
C LEU A 67 7.22 11.68 12.60
N CYS A 68 6.44 11.59 11.52
CA CYS A 68 6.58 12.47 10.37
C CYS A 68 6.33 13.93 10.74
N GLN A 69 5.24 14.22 11.44
CA GLN A 69 4.88 15.57 11.88
C GLN A 69 5.93 16.19 12.81
N ASP A 70 6.46 15.41 13.75
CA ASP A 70 7.45 15.87 14.72
C ASP A 70 8.82 16.21 14.08
N ASN A 71 9.09 15.65 12.89
CA ASN A 71 10.39 15.78 12.22
C ASN A 71 10.31 16.44 10.82
N ASP A 72 9.15 17.01 10.45
CA ASP A 72 8.91 17.68 9.16
C ASP A 72 9.19 16.73 7.96
N LEU A 73 8.72 15.47 8.07
CA LEU A 73 8.86 14.43 7.05
C LEU A 73 7.53 14.23 6.32
N LEU A 74 7.59 13.85 5.04
CA LEU A 74 6.42 13.43 4.29
C LEU A 74 6.05 11.98 4.63
N LEU A 75 4.75 11.72 4.81
CA LEU A 75 4.21 10.38 4.92
C LEU A 75 3.65 9.93 3.56
N ILE A 76 4.29 8.96 2.93
CA ILE A 76 3.92 8.42 1.62
C ILE A 76 3.34 7.01 1.81
N ILE A 77 2.11 6.81 1.34
CA ILE A 77 1.45 5.50 1.43
C ILE A 77 1.44 4.82 0.05
N ASP A 78 1.97 3.60 0.00
CA ASP A 78 1.89 2.74 -1.17
C ASP A 78 0.57 1.93 -1.14
N GLU A 79 -0.40 2.37 -1.92
CA GLU A 79 -1.71 1.73 -2.11
C GLU A 79 -1.79 0.95 -3.44
N VAL A 80 -0.66 0.67 -4.05
CA VAL A 80 -0.58 -0.02 -5.35
C VAL A 80 -1.25 -1.39 -5.30
N GLN A 81 -1.16 -2.11 -4.19
CA GLN A 81 -1.76 -3.45 -4.05
C GLN A 81 -2.97 -3.48 -3.13
N CYS A 82 -2.97 -2.76 -2.03
CA CYS A 82 -4.03 -2.77 -1.03
C CYS A 82 -5.17 -1.78 -1.31
N GLY A 83 -4.96 -0.78 -2.16
CA GLY A 83 -5.94 0.25 -2.50
C GLY A 83 -7.01 -0.19 -3.50
N ILE A 84 -7.74 0.81 -3.97
CA ILE A 84 -8.79 0.69 -4.99
C ILE A 84 -9.85 -0.37 -4.59
N GLY A 85 -10.31 -0.29 -3.35
CA GLY A 85 -11.40 -1.12 -2.83
C GLY A 85 -11.01 -2.54 -2.41
N ARG A 86 -9.73 -2.95 -2.53
CA ARG A 86 -9.27 -4.32 -2.23
C ARG A 86 -9.58 -4.77 -0.81
N THR A 87 -9.53 -3.86 0.15
CA THR A 87 -9.74 -4.14 1.57
C THR A 87 -11.17 -3.89 2.05
N GLY A 88 -12.00 -3.27 1.20
CA GLY A 88 -13.36 -2.84 1.54
C GLY A 88 -13.50 -1.34 1.79
N ASP A 89 -12.39 -0.63 1.94
CA ASP A 89 -12.29 0.82 1.87
C ASP A 89 -11.66 1.20 0.52
N PHE A 90 -11.88 2.41 0.01
CA PHE A 90 -11.28 2.82 -1.26
C PHE A 90 -9.76 2.81 -1.18
N PHE A 91 -9.21 3.33 -0.07
CA PHE A 91 -7.81 3.18 0.32
C PHE A 91 -7.72 2.44 1.66
N ALA A 92 -6.80 1.49 1.77
CA ALA A 92 -6.65 0.66 2.96
C ALA A 92 -6.27 1.45 4.21
N TYR A 93 -5.53 2.57 4.06
CA TYR A 93 -5.13 3.43 5.17
C TYR A 93 -6.30 4.15 5.87
N GLN A 94 -7.47 4.29 5.21
CA GLN A 94 -8.59 5.07 5.75
C GLN A 94 -9.08 4.55 7.11
N GLU A 95 -8.96 3.25 7.37
CA GLU A 95 -9.30 2.66 8.66
C GLU A 95 -8.42 3.14 9.81
N SER A 96 -7.16 3.49 9.53
CA SER A 96 -6.21 3.94 10.57
C SER A 96 -6.38 5.40 10.97
N SER A 97 -7.23 6.16 10.25
CA SER A 97 -7.50 7.59 10.49
C SER A 97 -6.25 8.47 10.35
N ILE A 98 -5.27 8.06 9.55
CA ILE A 98 -4.12 8.88 9.19
C ILE A 98 -4.43 9.75 7.96
N THR A 99 -3.62 10.80 7.77
CA THR A 99 -3.68 11.68 6.60
C THR A 99 -2.31 11.67 5.93
N PRO A 100 -2.12 10.93 4.84
CA PRO A 100 -0.85 10.91 4.12
C PRO A 100 -0.62 12.19 3.32
N ASP A 101 0.65 12.49 3.01
CA ASP A 101 1.06 13.57 2.13
C ASP A 101 1.04 13.14 0.65
N ALA A 102 1.29 11.86 0.39
CA ALA A 102 1.18 11.30 -0.95
C ALA A 102 0.70 9.84 -0.93
N ILE A 103 0.02 9.43 -2.01
CA ILE A 103 -0.50 8.06 -2.20
C ILE A 103 -0.13 7.57 -3.59
N GLY A 104 0.59 6.45 -3.66
CA GLY A 104 0.85 5.73 -4.91
C GLY A 104 -0.26 4.73 -5.23
N MET A 105 -0.75 4.73 -6.47
CA MET A 105 -1.85 3.87 -6.93
C MET A 105 -1.50 3.21 -8.26
N ALA A 106 -1.89 1.95 -8.46
CA ALA A 106 -1.79 1.25 -9.75
C ALA A 106 -2.71 0.01 -9.76
N LYS A 107 -2.30 -1.04 -10.42
CA LYS A 107 -2.97 -2.37 -10.46
C LYS A 107 -4.49 -2.28 -10.63
N GLY A 108 -5.25 -2.36 -9.52
CA GLY A 108 -6.71 -2.29 -9.50
C GLY A 108 -7.27 -1.04 -10.17
N LEU A 109 -6.55 0.08 -10.15
CA LEU A 109 -6.95 1.35 -10.74
C LEU A 109 -7.28 1.22 -12.24
N GLY A 110 -6.56 0.38 -12.98
CA GLY A 110 -6.76 0.22 -14.41
C GLY A 110 -7.75 -0.87 -14.81
N GLY A 111 -8.27 -1.69 -13.88
CA GLY A 111 -9.15 -2.80 -14.21
C GLY A 111 -8.56 -3.81 -15.20
N GLY A 112 -7.25 -3.90 -15.29
CA GLY A 112 -6.47 -4.71 -16.23
C GLY A 112 -5.71 -3.88 -17.28
N PHE A 113 -6.03 -2.61 -17.45
CA PHE A 113 -5.25 -1.70 -18.29
C PHE A 113 -4.04 -1.14 -17.50
N PRO A 114 -2.83 -1.05 -18.09
CA PRO A 114 -1.66 -0.52 -17.43
C PRO A 114 -1.80 0.98 -17.11
N ILE A 115 -1.90 1.32 -15.85
CA ILE A 115 -1.93 2.69 -15.35
C ILE A 115 -1.32 2.75 -13.94
N GLY A 116 -0.63 3.84 -13.63
CA GLY A 116 -0.27 4.25 -12.29
C GLY A 116 -0.64 5.71 -12.08
N ALA A 117 -0.94 6.08 -10.86
CA ALA A 117 -1.22 7.44 -10.46
C ALA A 117 -0.59 7.73 -9.11
N ILE A 118 -0.29 9.00 -8.87
CA ILE A 118 0.09 9.51 -7.56
C ILE A 118 -0.89 10.62 -7.19
N TRP A 119 -1.37 10.59 -5.97
CA TRP A 119 -2.08 11.72 -5.35
C TRP A 119 -1.13 12.39 -4.36
N ILE A 120 -1.17 13.71 -4.31
CA ILE A 120 -0.34 14.53 -3.43
C ILE A 120 -1.26 15.53 -2.74
N ASN A 121 -1.05 15.72 -1.44
CA ASN A 121 -1.74 16.73 -0.65
C ASN A 121 -1.43 18.12 -1.24
N GLN A 122 -2.44 18.98 -1.30
CA GLN A 122 -2.31 20.34 -1.81
C GLN A 122 -1.20 21.14 -1.13
N ALA A 123 -0.92 20.88 0.14
CA ALA A 123 0.18 21.52 0.86
C ALA A 123 1.56 21.30 0.21
N HIS A 124 1.68 20.28 -0.64
CA HIS A 124 2.93 19.85 -1.28
C HIS A 124 2.87 19.92 -2.82
N GLU A 125 1.86 20.60 -3.39
CA GLU A 125 1.67 20.66 -4.85
C GLU A 125 2.88 21.27 -5.59
N GLU A 126 3.64 22.15 -4.93
CA GLU A 126 4.84 22.79 -5.49
C GLU A 126 6.00 21.81 -5.72
N LEU A 127 5.99 20.62 -5.13
CA LEU A 127 7.03 19.60 -5.36
C LEU A 127 7.00 19.06 -6.79
N PHE A 128 5.86 19.18 -7.48
CA PHE A 128 5.66 18.68 -8.84
C PHE A 128 5.48 19.82 -9.84
N GLN A 129 6.59 20.42 -10.20
CA GLN A 129 6.62 21.50 -11.20
C GLN A 129 6.66 20.94 -12.63
N PRO A 130 6.16 21.70 -13.65
CA PRO A 130 6.32 21.32 -15.04
C PRO A 130 7.77 20.99 -15.39
N GLY A 131 8.02 19.79 -15.93
CA GLY A 131 9.34 19.29 -16.29
C GLY A 131 10.11 18.56 -15.19
N SER A 132 9.59 18.48 -13.96
CA SER A 132 10.24 17.73 -12.87
C SER A 132 10.15 16.21 -13.07
N HIS A 133 9.17 15.74 -13.81
CA HIS A 133 8.96 14.33 -14.17
C HIS A 133 8.23 14.24 -15.51
N GLY A 134 8.26 13.04 -16.12
CA GLY A 134 7.57 12.81 -17.39
C GLY A 134 7.52 11.35 -17.76
N THR A 135 6.57 11.01 -18.61
CA THR A 135 6.40 9.68 -19.18
C THR A 135 5.73 9.79 -20.55
N THR A 136 6.18 9.02 -21.52
CA THR A 136 5.65 9.07 -22.89
C THR A 136 4.18 8.66 -22.94
N PHE A 137 3.78 7.63 -22.21
CA PHE A 137 2.43 7.07 -22.26
C PHE A 137 1.59 7.37 -21.02
N GLY A 138 2.11 8.08 -20.02
CA GLY A 138 1.37 8.44 -18.81
C GLY A 138 0.22 9.36 -19.13
N GLY A 139 -0.93 9.13 -18.48
CA GLY A 139 -2.14 9.91 -18.67
C GLY A 139 -2.76 9.82 -20.06
N ASN A 140 -2.44 8.77 -20.86
CA ASN A 140 -3.06 8.60 -22.17
C ASN A 140 -4.58 8.41 -22.05
N PRO A 141 -5.38 8.82 -23.05
CA PRO A 141 -6.84 8.82 -22.96
C PRO A 141 -7.44 7.45 -22.64
N LEU A 142 -6.87 6.37 -23.17
CA LEU A 142 -7.40 5.03 -22.95
C LEU A 142 -7.18 4.55 -21.52
N ALA A 143 -5.99 4.79 -20.95
CA ALA A 143 -5.71 4.52 -19.54
C ALA A 143 -6.61 5.32 -18.61
N SER A 144 -6.81 6.61 -18.90
CA SER A 144 -7.65 7.51 -18.10
C SER A 144 -9.13 7.08 -18.13
N VAL A 145 -9.65 6.73 -19.29
CA VAL A 145 -11.03 6.20 -19.44
C VAL A 145 -11.20 4.90 -18.67
N SER A 146 -10.21 3.99 -18.74
CA SER A 146 -10.24 2.72 -17.98
C SER A 146 -10.24 2.97 -16.47
N GLY A 147 -9.38 3.86 -15.99
CA GLY A 147 -9.32 4.24 -14.57
C GLY A 147 -10.63 4.86 -14.06
N ASN A 148 -11.20 5.79 -14.83
CA ASN A 148 -12.48 6.39 -14.49
C ASN A 148 -13.60 5.35 -14.44
N ALA A 149 -13.69 4.45 -15.43
CA ALA A 149 -14.69 3.38 -15.44
C ALA A 149 -14.58 2.46 -14.22
N VAL A 150 -13.36 2.18 -13.76
CA VAL A 150 -13.14 1.41 -12.51
C VAL A 150 -13.68 2.17 -11.29
N ILE A 151 -13.33 3.44 -11.18
CA ILE A 151 -13.76 4.28 -10.04
C ILE A 151 -15.29 4.41 -10.03
N ASP A 152 -15.90 4.73 -11.17
CA ASP A 152 -17.35 4.84 -11.30
C ASP A 152 -18.03 3.53 -10.90
N THR A 153 -17.56 2.38 -11.43
CA THR A 153 -18.11 1.06 -11.08
C THR A 153 -17.99 0.76 -9.57
N ILE A 154 -16.88 1.13 -8.93
CA ILE A 154 -16.70 0.90 -7.48
C ILE A 154 -17.80 1.61 -6.69
N PHE A 155 -18.09 2.86 -7.04
CA PHE A 155 -19.08 3.67 -6.29
C PHE A 155 -20.52 3.40 -6.73
N GLU A 156 -20.81 3.33 -8.03
CA GLU A 156 -22.16 3.09 -8.55
C GLU A 156 -22.71 1.72 -8.15
N ASP A 157 -21.88 0.70 -8.25
CA ASP A 157 -22.24 -0.68 -7.89
C ASP A 157 -22.05 -0.99 -6.39
N LYS A 158 -21.63 -0.02 -5.58
CA LYS A 158 -21.36 -0.17 -4.13
C LYS A 158 -20.42 -1.33 -3.83
N LEU A 159 -19.33 -1.42 -4.61
CA LEU A 159 -18.41 -2.56 -4.47
C LEU A 159 -17.70 -2.58 -3.13
N LEU A 160 -17.42 -1.43 -2.50
CA LEU A 160 -16.79 -1.37 -1.18
C LEU A 160 -17.64 -2.12 -0.14
N GLU A 161 -18.95 -1.85 -0.08
CA GLU A 161 -19.88 -2.55 0.82
C GLU A 161 -19.96 -4.06 0.51
N LYS A 162 -19.93 -4.41 -0.78
CA LYS A 162 -19.92 -5.83 -1.21
C LYS A 162 -18.65 -6.53 -0.73
N VAL A 163 -17.48 -5.88 -0.88
CA VAL A 163 -16.19 -6.43 -0.40
C VAL A 163 -16.22 -6.60 1.11
N GLN A 164 -16.65 -5.59 1.88
CA GLN A 164 -16.76 -5.68 3.33
C GLN A 164 -17.65 -6.83 3.79
N LYS A 165 -18.80 -7.02 3.13
CA LYS A 165 -19.74 -8.11 3.48
C LYS A 165 -19.21 -9.50 3.09
N GLN A 166 -18.73 -9.63 1.85
CA GLN A 166 -18.32 -10.92 1.31
C GLN A 166 -16.99 -11.38 1.89
N SER A 167 -16.06 -10.47 2.18
CA SER A 167 -14.78 -10.81 2.79
C SER A 167 -14.94 -11.42 4.19
N LYS A 168 -15.92 -10.97 4.98
CA LYS A 168 -16.22 -11.59 6.29
C LYS A 168 -16.55 -13.07 6.13
N GLN A 169 -17.43 -13.41 5.20
CA GLN A 169 -17.80 -14.80 4.91
C GLN A 169 -16.61 -15.62 4.39
N TRP A 170 -15.75 -14.96 3.58
CA TRP A 170 -14.55 -15.58 3.05
C TRP A 170 -13.55 -15.89 4.16
N HIS A 171 -13.28 -14.93 5.02
CA HIS A 171 -12.39 -15.12 6.18
C HIS A 171 -12.91 -16.21 7.12
N GLU A 172 -14.21 -16.26 7.42
CA GLU A 172 -14.82 -17.35 8.21
C GLU A 172 -14.56 -18.72 7.61
N LYS A 173 -14.75 -18.88 6.29
CA LYS A 173 -14.48 -20.13 5.58
C LYS A 173 -13.01 -20.55 5.67
N ILE A 174 -12.09 -19.60 5.51
CA ILE A 174 -10.65 -19.88 5.62
C ILE A 174 -10.27 -20.26 7.06
N HIS A 175 -10.82 -19.59 8.07
CA HIS A 175 -10.59 -19.93 9.47
C HIS A 175 -11.15 -21.33 9.80
N ASN A 176 -12.30 -21.71 9.24
CA ASN A 176 -12.84 -23.05 9.37
C ASN A 176 -11.92 -24.11 8.72
N LEU A 177 -11.28 -23.77 7.58
CA LEU A 177 -10.27 -24.65 6.98
C LEU A 177 -9.04 -24.80 7.89
N LYS A 178 -8.55 -23.71 8.49
CA LYS A 178 -7.45 -23.76 9.47
C LYS A 178 -7.81 -24.68 10.65
N THR A 179 -9.01 -24.54 11.19
CA THR A 179 -9.50 -25.40 12.28
C THR A 179 -9.56 -26.89 11.86
N LYS A 180 -9.95 -27.16 10.62
CA LYS A 180 -10.01 -28.51 10.07
C LYS A 180 -8.62 -29.11 9.77
N TYR A 181 -7.66 -28.25 9.41
CA TYR A 181 -6.32 -28.64 8.98
C TYR A 181 -5.23 -27.89 9.76
N PRO A 182 -5.19 -27.97 11.11
CA PRO A 182 -4.29 -27.15 11.93
C PRO A 182 -2.81 -27.41 11.69
N ASN A 183 -2.46 -28.63 11.24
CA ASN A 183 -1.10 -29.01 10.90
C ASN A 183 -0.69 -28.63 9.46
N LYS A 184 -1.57 -28.00 8.69
CA LYS A 184 -1.33 -27.58 7.30
C LYS A 184 -1.42 -26.08 7.11
N ILE A 185 -2.26 -25.42 7.89
CA ILE A 185 -2.47 -23.97 7.82
C ILE A 185 -2.02 -23.37 9.15
N HIS A 186 -0.88 -22.68 9.11
CA HIS A 186 -0.25 -22.12 10.31
C HIS A 186 -0.81 -20.76 10.64
N GLU A 187 -0.98 -19.91 9.64
CA GLU A 187 -1.42 -18.54 9.84
C GLU A 187 -2.34 -18.06 8.71
N ILE A 188 -3.26 -17.17 9.06
CA ILE A 188 -4.13 -16.46 8.12
C ILE A 188 -3.99 -14.98 8.44
N ARG A 189 -3.61 -14.19 7.44
CA ARG A 189 -3.37 -12.74 7.55
C ARG A 189 -4.15 -11.99 6.51
N GLY A 190 -4.29 -10.68 6.71
CA GLY A 190 -4.82 -9.76 5.71
C GLY A 190 -6.18 -9.19 6.03
N LYS A 191 -6.71 -8.40 5.07
CA LYS A 191 -7.98 -7.68 5.19
C LYS A 191 -8.71 -7.69 3.85
N GLY A 192 -10.02 -7.71 3.88
CA GLY A 192 -10.83 -7.73 2.66
C GLY A 192 -10.51 -8.96 1.80
N TYR A 193 -10.20 -8.72 0.54
CA TYR A 193 -9.75 -9.76 -0.40
C TYR A 193 -8.22 -9.86 -0.54
N MET A 194 -7.48 -9.16 0.30
CA MET A 194 -6.03 -9.31 0.39
C MET A 194 -5.71 -10.26 1.55
N VAL A 195 -5.51 -11.55 1.24
CA VAL A 195 -5.40 -12.64 2.22
C VAL A 195 -4.13 -13.43 1.98
N GLY A 196 -3.35 -13.61 3.03
CA GLY A 196 -2.20 -14.49 3.09
C GLY A 196 -2.50 -15.73 3.94
N ILE A 197 -2.14 -16.90 3.44
CA ILE A 197 -2.28 -18.18 4.15
C ILE A 197 -0.89 -18.82 4.20
N SER A 198 -0.37 -19.02 5.41
CA SER A 198 0.89 -19.75 5.61
C SER A 198 0.60 -21.24 5.70
N VAL A 199 1.25 -22.02 4.84
CA VAL A 199 1.12 -23.48 4.75
C VAL A 199 2.51 -24.13 4.79
N ASP A 200 2.55 -25.45 5.06
CA ASP A 200 3.79 -26.24 4.86
C ASP A 200 4.12 -26.32 3.36
N ASP A 201 5.42 -26.41 3.03
CA ASP A 201 5.93 -26.69 1.69
C ASP A 201 5.57 -28.09 1.19
#